data_ec13abaf8128d281fb52d03a73cd0278
#
_entry.id   ec13abaf8128d281fb52d03a73cd0278
#
_cell.length_a   1.000
_cell.length_b   1.000
_cell.length_c   1.000
_cell.angle_alpha   90.00
_cell.angle_beta   90.00
_cell.angle_gamma   90.00
#
_symmetry.space_group_name_H-M   'P 1'
#
loop_
_entity.id
_entity.type
_entity.pdbx_description
1 polymer ?
#
loop_
_entity_poly.entity_id
_entity_poly.type
_entity_poly.pdbx_seq_one_letter_code
_entity_poly.pdbx_strand_id
1 'polypeptide(L)'
;MKWSFVFVCQAGELEIKSLLLAASLKHFLRCDYECVAAIPQPVSQWGQISASTQALMQTLDVRSVPITNPIDLNYPIGNKVACLGIESTADKIVFLDSDILCLREFSPETQPELAEIFRVPFAAKPADLATFTRDAQLWQPVYNLFQLPLPQWRVIATVSGELMLPYFNAGVIAISNGIDLAPVWQQCCQQIDAQPTITNKRPWLDQIALPIAVSQLNLKHHCLDERFNYPAHLKPLSTHLPIWCHYHWPTVIRRESRLNQLVVKLAATYPQLKTLLLSSPPWAQLLQPYTLAKPTQRFFKLPRFKRSNPLPASPEMIITGIPRSGTSYLCRLLHTIPNCVVINEPTQIFAPLTHELCPWSIATFYQALRRDILDGQPVENKMDNGQLIEDTAITDKRTLYQPQVSRPDFLLGTKNTLAYLSRIPQLQQVLPQVPMIACVRHPLDTIASWKTSFPHLQHAAVTEFPLGQVNDPLLLPWQRQRLADIAATTAMAWRRALLWRYLAEIILTHAHQLIIIRYEELVTQPAPVLRKLFRQIPLAPFLSLPPITPSTVRQKREILDDDDRQAIADICNPGAMELGYSIFKLD
;
A
#
# COMPACT_ATOMS: atom_id res chain seq x y z
N MET A 1 -31.75 -22.62 7.67
CA MET A 1 -30.52 -22.76 6.83
C MET A 1 -29.34 -22.83 7.79
N LYS A 2 -28.58 -23.91 7.75
CA LYS A 2 -27.37 -24.07 8.57
C LYS A 2 -26.16 -23.57 7.83
N TRP A 3 -25.23 -22.91 8.53
CA TRP A 3 -24.04 -22.26 7.97
C TRP A 3 -22.77 -22.94 8.47
N SER A 4 -21.74 -23.03 7.63
CA SER A 4 -20.39 -23.44 8.03
C SER A 4 -19.41 -22.31 7.70
N PHE A 5 -18.84 -21.67 8.72
CA PHE A 5 -17.81 -20.64 8.55
C PHE A 5 -16.44 -21.27 8.66
N VAL A 6 -15.68 -21.26 7.57
CA VAL A 6 -14.39 -21.93 7.44
C VAL A 6 -13.29 -20.91 7.25
N PHE A 7 -12.18 -21.07 7.95
CA PHE A 7 -11.01 -20.20 7.86
C PHE A 7 -9.71 -20.98 8.11
N VAL A 8 -8.57 -20.45 7.63
CA VAL A 8 -7.26 -21.05 7.89
C VAL A 8 -6.76 -20.63 9.27
N CYS A 9 -6.28 -21.57 10.07
CA CYS A 9 -5.50 -21.29 11.27
C CYS A 9 -4.15 -22.00 11.18
N GLN A 10 -3.10 -21.22 11.11
CA GLN A 10 -1.71 -21.66 10.97
C GLN A 10 -0.87 -21.07 12.09
N ALA A 11 0.19 -21.75 12.50
CA ALA A 11 1.11 -21.27 13.54
C ALA A 11 1.65 -19.86 13.26
N GLY A 12 1.85 -19.11 14.32
CA GLY A 12 2.37 -17.74 14.27
C GLY A 12 1.28 -16.68 14.24
N GLU A 13 1.44 -15.66 13.41
CA GLU A 13 0.50 -14.51 13.38
C GLU A 13 -0.93 -14.90 13.02
N LEU A 14 -1.12 -15.91 12.18
CA LEU A 14 -2.44 -16.38 11.80
C LEU A 14 -3.22 -17.02 12.96
N GLU A 15 -2.55 -17.51 14.01
CA GLU A 15 -3.26 -17.96 15.23
C GLU A 15 -4.08 -16.82 15.85
N ILE A 16 -3.45 -15.67 16.05
CA ILE A 16 -4.12 -14.50 16.63
C ILE A 16 -5.24 -14.00 15.72
N LYS A 17 -4.99 -13.91 14.41
CA LYS A 17 -5.97 -13.46 13.43
C LYS A 17 -7.21 -14.36 13.42
N SER A 18 -7.01 -15.68 13.31
CA SER A 18 -8.12 -16.66 13.30
C SER A 18 -8.90 -16.70 14.61
N LEU A 19 -8.25 -16.52 15.76
CA LEU A 19 -8.95 -16.44 17.05
C LEU A 19 -9.77 -15.16 17.21
N LEU A 20 -9.28 -14.04 16.70
CA LEU A 20 -10.05 -12.78 16.64
C LEU A 20 -11.27 -12.93 15.72
N LEU A 21 -11.10 -13.56 14.56
CA LEU A 21 -12.21 -13.89 13.66
C LEU A 21 -13.23 -14.77 14.39
N ALA A 22 -12.82 -15.91 14.92
CA ALA A 22 -13.71 -16.85 15.62
C ALA A 22 -14.45 -16.20 16.78
N ALA A 23 -13.75 -15.43 17.63
CA ALA A 23 -14.36 -14.71 18.74
C ALA A 23 -15.37 -13.65 18.27
N SER A 24 -15.09 -12.95 17.18
CA SER A 24 -16.03 -11.98 16.60
C SER A 24 -17.25 -12.65 15.97
N LEU A 25 -17.09 -13.79 15.31
CA LEU A 25 -18.19 -14.60 14.79
C LEU A 25 -19.09 -15.07 15.93
N LYS A 26 -18.52 -15.68 17.00
CA LYS A 26 -19.26 -16.10 18.19
C LYS A 26 -20.06 -14.96 18.84
N HIS A 27 -19.51 -13.73 18.75
CA HIS A 27 -20.17 -12.53 19.32
C HIS A 27 -21.35 -12.04 18.49
N PHE A 28 -21.31 -12.14 17.16
CA PHE A 28 -22.28 -11.49 16.27
C PHE A 28 -23.17 -12.42 15.45
N LEU A 29 -22.85 -13.70 15.31
CA LEU A 29 -23.72 -14.63 14.58
C LEU A 29 -25.00 -14.92 15.36
N ARG A 30 -26.13 -14.89 14.66
CA ARG A 30 -27.48 -15.21 15.16
C ARG A 30 -28.19 -16.11 14.15
N CYS A 31 -27.59 -17.27 13.89
CA CYS A 31 -28.12 -18.30 13.00
C CYS A 31 -27.64 -19.66 13.48
N ASP A 32 -28.14 -20.74 12.90
CA ASP A 32 -27.59 -22.08 13.12
C ASP A 32 -26.26 -22.20 12.32
N TYR A 33 -25.14 -22.39 13.02
CA TYR A 33 -23.83 -22.44 12.40
C TYR A 33 -22.84 -23.37 13.07
N GLU A 34 -21.83 -23.77 12.33
CA GLU A 34 -20.55 -24.26 12.83
C GLU A 34 -19.40 -23.35 12.42
N CYS A 35 -18.34 -23.30 13.23
CA CYS A 35 -17.06 -22.69 12.88
C CYS A 35 -16.01 -23.78 12.70
N VAL A 36 -15.23 -23.70 11.62
CA VAL A 36 -14.21 -24.69 11.26
C VAL A 36 -12.89 -24.01 11.01
N ALA A 37 -11.86 -24.38 11.78
CA ALA A 37 -10.47 -23.96 11.56
C ALA A 37 -9.73 -25.02 10.75
N ALA A 38 -9.32 -24.67 9.56
CA ALA A 38 -8.49 -25.50 8.70
C ALA A 38 -7.02 -25.38 9.14
N ILE A 39 -6.41 -26.49 9.56
CA ILE A 39 -5.05 -26.54 10.09
C ILE A 39 -4.12 -27.15 9.05
N PRO A 40 -3.24 -26.34 8.41
CA PRO A 40 -2.36 -26.83 7.35
C PRO A 40 -1.36 -27.88 7.81
N GLN A 41 -1.16 -28.90 6.99
CA GLN A 41 -0.21 -30.00 7.16
C GLN A 41 0.79 -30.01 5.99
N PRO A 42 2.03 -30.49 6.18
CA PRO A 42 2.62 -31.03 7.41
C PRO A 42 3.06 -29.93 8.41
N VAL A 43 3.11 -30.28 9.68
CA VAL A 43 3.58 -29.40 10.77
C VAL A 43 5.01 -28.90 10.54
N SER A 44 5.86 -29.70 9.92
CA SER A 44 7.24 -29.30 9.57
C SER A 44 7.31 -28.09 8.65
N GLN A 45 6.29 -27.86 7.85
CA GLN A 45 6.21 -26.71 6.93
C GLN A 45 5.45 -25.51 7.54
N TRP A 46 4.32 -25.80 8.22
CA TRP A 46 3.36 -24.77 8.62
C TRP A 46 3.41 -24.44 10.11
N GLY A 47 4.22 -25.17 10.87
CA GLY A 47 4.30 -25.03 12.32
C GLY A 47 3.13 -25.70 13.07
N GLN A 48 3.32 -25.90 14.37
CA GLN A 48 2.31 -26.41 15.29
C GLN A 48 1.58 -25.24 15.91
N ILE A 49 0.24 -25.21 15.84
CA ILE A 49 -0.54 -24.23 16.60
C ILE A 49 -0.37 -24.44 18.10
N SER A 50 -0.36 -23.35 18.87
CA SER A 50 -0.10 -23.38 20.31
C SER A 50 -1.22 -24.08 21.08
N ALA A 51 -0.89 -24.66 22.24
CA ALA A 51 -1.87 -25.25 23.13
C ALA A 51 -2.92 -24.23 23.60
N SER A 52 -2.51 -22.96 23.77
CA SER A 52 -3.41 -21.85 24.11
C SER A 52 -4.42 -21.57 23.00
N THR A 53 -3.99 -21.64 21.74
CA THR A 53 -4.86 -21.52 20.57
C THR A 53 -5.88 -22.66 20.52
N GLN A 54 -5.43 -23.91 20.73
CA GLN A 54 -6.30 -25.06 20.73
C GLN A 54 -7.36 -24.95 21.85
N ALA A 55 -6.96 -24.59 23.08
CA ALA A 55 -7.87 -24.42 24.22
C ALA A 55 -8.91 -23.32 23.96
N LEU A 56 -8.50 -22.19 23.36
CA LEU A 56 -9.43 -21.11 23.01
C LEU A 56 -10.38 -21.52 21.88
N MET A 57 -9.94 -22.26 20.89
CA MET A 57 -10.81 -22.80 19.84
C MET A 57 -11.90 -23.68 20.42
N GLN A 58 -11.57 -24.57 21.40
CA GLN A 58 -12.57 -25.38 22.11
C GLN A 58 -13.58 -24.49 22.83
N THR A 59 -13.12 -23.43 23.52
CA THR A 59 -14.00 -22.48 24.23
C THR A 59 -14.95 -21.75 23.26
N LEU A 60 -14.50 -21.53 22.03
CA LEU A 60 -15.26 -20.85 20.96
C LEU A 60 -16.12 -21.80 20.12
N ASP A 61 -16.15 -23.10 20.44
CA ASP A 61 -16.84 -24.17 19.69
C ASP A 61 -16.33 -24.25 18.22
N VAL A 62 -15.03 -24.09 18.01
CA VAL A 62 -14.40 -24.19 16.71
C VAL A 62 -13.87 -25.59 16.48
N ARG A 63 -14.36 -26.27 15.45
CA ARG A 63 -13.88 -27.58 15.01
C ARG A 63 -12.56 -27.41 14.21
N SER A 64 -11.51 -28.10 14.61
CA SER A 64 -10.24 -28.13 13.89
C SER A 64 -10.18 -29.29 12.89
N VAL A 65 -9.79 -29.00 11.65
CA VAL A 65 -9.68 -29.99 10.56
C VAL A 65 -8.30 -29.86 9.90
N PRO A 66 -7.52 -30.95 9.82
CA PRO A 66 -6.26 -30.92 9.10
C PRO A 66 -6.53 -30.78 7.59
N ILE A 67 -5.75 -29.94 6.92
CA ILE A 67 -5.80 -29.76 5.47
C ILE A 67 -4.38 -29.89 4.88
N THR A 68 -4.31 -30.25 3.61
CA THR A 68 -3.06 -30.22 2.83
C THR A 68 -3.18 -29.12 1.78
N ASN A 69 -2.14 -28.28 1.63
CA ASN A 69 -2.10 -27.29 0.57
C ASN A 69 -2.15 -27.97 -0.81
N PRO A 70 -3.18 -27.71 -1.60
CA PRO A 70 -3.39 -28.45 -2.84
C PRO A 70 -2.58 -27.88 -4.04
N ILE A 71 -1.89 -26.75 -3.86
CA ILE A 71 -1.19 -26.05 -4.95
C ILE A 71 0.33 -26.22 -4.85
N ASP A 72 0.93 -25.62 -3.82
CA ASP A 72 2.38 -25.59 -3.62
C ASP A 72 2.68 -25.21 -2.16
N LEU A 73 3.62 -25.91 -1.53
CA LEU A 73 4.04 -25.61 -0.15
C LEU A 73 4.67 -24.21 -0.01
N ASN A 74 5.22 -23.64 -1.10
CA ASN A 74 5.75 -22.27 -1.13
C ASN A 74 4.69 -21.23 -1.48
N TYR A 75 3.43 -21.63 -1.62
CA TYR A 75 2.30 -20.73 -1.87
C TYR A 75 1.26 -20.85 -0.77
N PRO A 76 1.45 -20.17 0.38
CA PRO A 76 0.59 -20.28 1.57
C PRO A 76 -0.89 -19.96 1.29
N ILE A 77 -1.15 -19.07 0.33
CA ILE A 77 -2.52 -18.69 -0.07
C ILE A 77 -3.30 -19.90 -0.61
N GLY A 78 -2.61 -20.91 -1.14
CA GLY A 78 -3.23 -22.16 -1.59
C GLY A 78 -4.01 -22.90 -0.51
N ASN A 79 -3.70 -22.68 0.79
CA ASN A 79 -4.43 -23.29 1.90
C ASN A 79 -5.92 -22.94 1.90
N LYS A 80 -6.31 -21.74 1.44
CA LYS A 80 -7.73 -21.34 1.36
C LYS A 80 -8.55 -22.18 0.36
N VAL A 81 -7.90 -22.67 -0.71
CA VAL A 81 -8.60 -23.50 -1.71
C VAL A 81 -9.10 -24.79 -1.08
N ALA A 82 -8.30 -25.40 -0.20
CA ALA A 82 -8.68 -26.61 0.53
C ALA A 82 -9.86 -26.39 1.50
N CYS A 83 -10.07 -25.18 2.00
CA CYS A 83 -11.12 -24.89 2.97
C CYS A 83 -12.54 -25.15 2.46
N LEU A 84 -12.79 -24.87 1.17
CA LEU A 84 -14.11 -25.10 0.56
C LEU A 84 -14.39 -26.61 0.27
N GLY A 85 -13.38 -27.46 0.38
CA GLY A 85 -13.51 -28.92 0.27
C GLY A 85 -13.69 -29.63 1.61
N ILE A 86 -13.75 -28.90 2.73
CA ILE A 86 -13.97 -29.51 4.05
C ILE A 86 -15.42 -30.00 4.17
N GLU A 87 -15.58 -31.27 4.56
CA GLU A 87 -16.90 -31.87 4.78
C GLU A 87 -17.68 -31.12 5.87
N SER A 88 -18.91 -30.80 5.54
CA SER A 88 -19.87 -30.10 6.40
C SER A 88 -21.28 -30.62 6.17
N THR A 89 -22.12 -30.57 7.22
CA THR A 89 -23.56 -30.83 7.16
C THR A 89 -24.38 -29.54 6.97
N ALA A 90 -23.72 -28.41 6.81
CA ALA A 90 -24.39 -27.13 6.63
C ALA A 90 -24.94 -26.99 5.20
N ASP A 91 -25.97 -26.16 5.02
CA ASP A 91 -26.53 -25.84 3.69
C ASP A 91 -25.61 -24.90 2.90
N LYS A 92 -24.89 -24.04 3.62
CA LYS A 92 -23.94 -23.04 3.07
C LYS A 92 -22.58 -23.13 3.74
N ILE A 93 -21.54 -23.11 2.94
CA ILE A 93 -20.15 -22.98 3.36
C ILE A 93 -19.67 -21.59 3.03
N VAL A 94 -19.15 -20.87 4.03
CA VAL A 94 -18.59 -19.52 3.88
C VAL A 94 -17.14 -19.54 4.29
N PHE A 95 -16.25 -19.43 3.33
CA PHE A 95 -14.83 -19.18 3.61
C PHE A 95 -14.63 -17.71 3.98
N LEU A 96 -13.86 -17.47 5.04
CA LEU A 96 -13.42 -16.15 5.48
C LEU A 96 -11.89 -16.13 5.63
N ASP A 97 -11.21 -15.14 5.08
CA ASP A 97 -9.80 -14.91 5.38
C ASP A 97 -9.62 -14.65 6.89
N SER A 98 -8.54 -15.17 7.46
CA SER A 98 -8.32 -15.17 8.93
C SER A 98 -8.20 -13.76 9.51
N ASP A 99 -7.87 -12.76 8.68
CA ASP A 99 -7.76 -11.34 9.04
C ASP A 99 -9.05 -10.54 8.78
N ILE A 100 -10.18 -11.20 8.95
CA ILE A 100 -11.51 -10.60 8.96
C ILE A 100 -12.04 -10.49 10.39
N LEU A 101 -12.78 -9.42 10.69
CA LEU A 101 -13.59 -9.26 11.91
C LEU A 101 -15.06 -9.14 11.53
N CYS A 102 -15.92 -9.87 12.25
CA CYS A 102 -17.35 -9.65 12.22
C CYS A 102 -17.68 -8.44 13.09
N LEU A 103 -18.41 -7.45 12.56
CA LEU A 103 -18.69 -6.17 13.24
C LEU A 103 -20.15 -5.93 13.51
N ARG A 104 -21.03 -6.72 12.91
CA ARG A 104 -22.49 -6.59 13.04
C ARG A 104 -23.13 -7.96 13.10
N GLU A 105 -24.34 -7.95 13.63
CA GLU A 105 -25.18 -9.13 13.63
C GLU A 105 -25.41 -9.66 12.22
N PHE A 106 -25.21 -10.96 12.07
CA PHE A 106 -25.55 -11.73 10.88
C PHE A 106 -26.67 -12.72 11.25
N SER A 107 -27.89 -12.39 10.80
CA SER A 107 -29.11 -13.14 11.14
C SER A 107 -29.98 -13.29 9.89
N PRO A 108 -29.67 -14.25 8.99
CA PRO A 108 -30.46 -14.46 7.77
C PRO A 108 -31.94 -14.81 8.03
N GLU A 109 -32.27 -15.29 9.23
CA GLU A 109 -33.64 -15.63 9.60
C GLU A 109 -34.49 -14.36 9.87
N THR A 110 -33.88 -13.33 10.42
CA THR A 110 -34.53 -12.05 10.73
C THR A 110 -34.25 -10.94 9.72
N GLN A 111 -33.31 -11.18 8.81
CA GLN A 111 -32.88 -10.24 7.76
C GLN A 111 -33.08 -10.91 6.38
N PRO A 112 -34.30 -10.87 5.81
CA PRO A 112 -34.64 -11.59 4.58
C PRO A 112 -33.73 -11.26 3.38
N GLU A 113 -33.19 -10.05 3.34
CA GLU A 113 -32.24 -9.64 2.31
C GLU A 113 -30.93 -10.46 2.36
N LEU A 114 -30.50 -10.91 3.54
CA LEU A 114 -29.33 -11.80 3.65
C LEU A 114 -29.63 -13.19 3.12
N ALA A 115 -30.81 -13.71 3.44
CA ALA A 115 -31.26 -15.01 2.92
C ALA A 115 -31.33 -15.01 1.39
N GLU A 116 -31.80 -13.92 0.80
CA GLU A 116 -31.88 -13.76 -0.66
C GLU A 116 -30.49 -13.69 -1.32
N ILE A 117 -29.60 -12.86 -0.78
CA ILE A 117 -28.22 -12.71 -1.26
C ILE A 117 -27.48 -14.07 -1.28
N PHE A 118 -27.67 -14.90 -0.27
CA PHE A 118 -26.99 -16.19 -0.15
C PHE A 118 -27.81 -17.38 -0.68
N ARG A 119 -28.95 -17.16 -1.33
CA ARG A 119 -29.74 -18.24 -1.95
C ARG A 119 -29.02 -18.85 -3.16
N VAL A 120 -28.18 -18.07 -3.85
CA VAL A 120 -27.46 -18.52 -5.05
C VAL A 120 -26.38 -19.57 -4.72
N PRO A 121 -26.01 -20.40 -5.71
CA PRO A 121 -24.95 -21.40 -5.55
C PRO A 121 -23.60 -20.83 -5.16
N PHE A 122 -23.24 -19.65 -5.65
CA PHE A 122 -21.95 -18.99 -5.41
C PHE A 122 -22.16 -17.50 -5.15
N ALA A 123 -21.48 -16.97 -4.12
CA ALA A 123 -21.43 -15.53 -3.89
C ALA A 123 -20.02 -15.11 -3.42
N ALA A 124 -19.48 -14.08 -4.02
CA ALA A 124 -18.22 -13.44 -3.65
C ALA A 124 -18.25 -11.95 -4.02
N LYS A 125 -17.45 -11.15 -3.33
CA LYS A 125 -17.33 -9.73 -3.64
C LYS A 125 -16.42 -9.53 -4.86
N PRO A 126 -16.74 -8.64 -5.82
CA PRO A 126 -15.77 -8.20 -6.81
C PRO A 126 -14.49 -7.71 -6.15
N ALA A 127 -13.35 -7.88 -6.80
CA ALA A 127 -12.09 -7.38 -6.29
C ALA A 127 -12.17 -5.86 -6.02
N ASP A 128 -11.38 -5.39 -5.06
CA ASP A 128 -11.37 -3.97 -4.68
C ASP A 128 -10.76 -3.10 -5.78
N LEU A 129 -9.84 -3.67 -6.53
CA LEU A 129 -9.04 -3.00 -7.54
C LEU A 129 -8.98 -3.84 -8.82
N ALA A 130 -8.90 -3.18 -9.96
CA ALA A 130 -8.77 -3.83 -11.27
C ALA A 130 -7.31 -4.22 -11.61
N THR A 131 -6.53 -4.67 -10.64
CA THR A 131 -5.07 -4.83 -10.74
C THR A 131 -4.59 -5.80 -11.80
N PHE A 132 -5.33 -6.87 -12.05
CA PHE A 132 -4.97 -7.88 -13.06
C PHE A 132 -5.67 -7.65 -14.41
N THR A 133 -6.67 -6.78 -14.50
CA THR A 133 -7.76 -7.03 -15.46
C THR A 133 -8.27 -5.84 -16.24
N ARG A 134 -7.53 -4.75 -16.32
CA ARG A 134 -7.93 -3.64 -17.19
C ARG A 134 -7.95 -4.02 -18.66
N ASP A 135 -7.13 -5.01 -19.04
CA ASP A 135 -6.97 -5.43 -20.42
C ASP A 135 -7.56 -6.84 -20.64
N ALA A 136 -8.53 -6.93 -21.55
CA ALA A 136 -9.05 -8.23 -22.00
C ALA A 136 -7.94 -9.14 -22.56
N GLN A 137 -6.85 -8.56 -23.06
CA GLN A 137 -5.70 -9.32 -23.55
C GLN A 137 -5.00 -10.14 -22.46
N LEU A 138 -5.02 -9.70 -21.20
CA LEU A 138 -4.44 -10.45 -20.08
C LEU A 138 -5.31 -11.66 -19.70
N TRP A 139 -6.61 -11.58 -19.89
CA TRP A 139 -7.55 -12.66 -19.60
C TRP A 139 -7.69 -13.67 -20.74
N GLN A 140 -7.48 -13.26 -21.99
CA GLN A 140 -7.68 -14.14 -23.14
C GLN A 140 -6.83 -15.42 -23.05
N PRO A 141 -5.51 -15.36 -22.70
CA PRO A 141 -4.70 -16.57 -22.50
C PRO A 141 -5.23 -17.47 -21.38
N VAL A 142 -5.76 -16.87 -20.29
CA VAL A 142 -6.29 -17.62 -19.15
C VAL A 142 -7.57 -18.36 -19.56
N TYR A 143 -8.54 -17.69 -20.21
CA TYR A 143 -9.78 -18.33 -20.66
C TYR A 143 -9.52 -19.37 -21.77
N ASN A 144 -8.59 -19.09 -22.68
CA ASN A 144 -8.23 -20.02 -23.76
C ASN A 144 -7.65 -21.33 -23.21
N LEU A 145 -6.88 -21.27 -22.11
CA LEU A 145 -6.32 -22.47 -21.45
C LEU A 145 -7.40 -23.49 -21.08
N PHE A 146 -8.60 -23.00 -20.74
CA PHE A 146 -9.75 -23.82 -20.36
C PHE A 146 -10.79 -23.95 -21.45
N GLN A 147 -10.50 -23.51 -22.67
CA GLN A 147 -11.42 -23.52 -23.82
C GLN A 147 -12.75 -22.80 -23.52
N LEU A 148 -12.67 -21.78 -22.69
CA LEU A 148 -13.83 -20.94 -22.31
C LEU A 148 -13.83 -19.64 -23.12
N PRO A 149 -15.02 -19.16 -23.56
CA PRO A 149 -15.14 -17.83 -24.11
C PRO A 149 -14.97 -16.79 -23.00
N LEU A 150 -14.46 -15.60 -23.36
CA LEU A 150 -14.48 -14.46 -22.43
C LEU A 150 -15.92 -14.13 -22.03
N PRO A 151 -16.21 -13.99 -20.73
CA PRO A 151 -17.55 -13.66 -20.29
C PRO A 151 -17.98 -12.29 -20.82
N GLN A 152 -19.23 -12.17 -21.23
CA GLN A 152 -19.80 -10.89 -21.71
C GLN A 152 -20.19 -9.95 -20.57
N TRP A 153 -20.46 -10.50 -19.40
CA TRP A 153 -20.80 -9.71 -18.21
C TRP A 153 -19.54 -9.13 -17.54
N ARG A 154 -19.76 -8.05 -16.80
CA ARG A 154 -18.69 -7.31 -16.12
C ARG A 154 -19.05 -7.11 -14.66
N VAL A 155 -18.05 -6.84 -13.85
CA VAL A 155 -18.16 -6.43 -12.45
C VAL A 155 -17.51 -5.06 -12.25
N ILE A 156 -17.91 -4.38 -11.20
CA ILE A 156 -17.32 -3.09 -10.81
C ILE A 156 -16.41 -3.33 -9.61
N ALA A 157 -15.14 -2.95 -9.73
CA ALA A 157 -14.20 -2.98 -8.62
C ALA A 157 -14.69 -2.08 -7.48
N THR A 158 -14.76 -2.61 -6.26
CA THR A 158 -15.52 -1.96 -5.18
C THR A 158 -14.85 -0.72 -4.58
N VAL A 159 -13.55 -0.54 -4.77
CA VAL A 159 -12.81 0.65 -4.32
C VAL A 159 -12.45 1.55 -5.50
N SER A 160 -11.91 1.01 -6.59
CA SER A 160 -11.52 1.82 -7.74
C SER A 160 -12.68 2.24 -8.64
N GLY A 161 -13.83 1.57 -8.55
CA GLY A 161 -15.02 1.87 -9.38
C GLY A 161 -14.87 1.49 -10.85
N GLU A 162 -13.82 0.77 -11.23
CA GLU A 162 -13.53 0.38 -12.60
C GLU A 162 -14.39 -0.81 -13.05
N LEU A 163 -14.90 -0.76 -14.27
CA LEU A 163 -15.58 -1.87 -14.91
C LEU A 163 -14.54 -2.87 -15.43
N MET A 164 -14.66 -4.13 -15.01
CA MET A 164 -13.68 -5.18 -15.33
C MET A 164 -14.34 -6.51 -15.66
N LEU A 165 -13.60 -7.43 -16.28
CA LEU A 165 -14.00 -8.82 -16.38
C LEU A 165 -14.24 -9.42 -14.98
N PRO A 166 -15.04 -10.51 -14.87
CA PRO A 166 -15.26 -11.16 -13.58
C PRO A 166 -13.94 -11.44 -12.86
N TYR A 167 -13.78 -10.79 -11.72
CA TYR A 167 -12.62 -10.92 -10.85
C TYR A 167 -13.05 -10.68 -9.41
N PHE A 168 -12.88 -11.68 -8.56
CA PHE A 168 -13.41 -11.69 -7.20
C PHE A 168 -12.30 -11.58 -6.16
N ASN A 169 -12.58 -10.89 -5.08
CA ASN A 169 -11.77 -10.94 -3.88
C ASN A 169 -12.04 -12.28 -3.18
N ALA A 170 -11.03 -13.13 -3.09
CA ALA A 170 -11.14 -14.46 -2.50
C ALA A 170 -11.07 -14.48 -0.96
N GLY A 171 -11.23 -13.33 -0.29
CA GLY A 171 -11.26 -13.23 1.18
C GLY A 171 -12.60 -13.64 1.80
N VAL A 172 -13.70 -13.56 1.01
CA VAL A 172 -15.02 -14.05 1.40
C VAL A 172 -15.64 -14.77 0.21
N ILE A 173 -15.89 -16.05 0.37
CA ILE A 173 -16.51 -16.90 -0.64
C ILE A 173 -17.62 -17.71 0.02
N ALA A 174 -18.85 -17.59 -0.48
CA ALA A 174 -19.98 -18.39 -0.03
C ALA A 174 -20.44 -19.34 -1.14
N ILE A 175 -20.57 -20.63 -0.82
CA ILE A 175 -21.05 -21.66 -1.74
C ILE A 175 -22.18 -22.49 -1.12
N SER A 176 -23.08 -23.02 -1.94
CA SER A 176 -23.99 -24.07 -1.50
C SER A 176 -23.21 -25.36 -1.29
N ASN A 177 -23.53 -26.09 -0.22
CA ASN A 177 -22.96 -27.41 0.00
C ASN A 177 -23.32 -28.36 -1.17
N GLY A 178 -22.44 -29.29 -1.47
CA GLY A 178 -22.58 -30.22 -2.60
C GLY A 178 -22.10 -29.66 -3.95
N ILE A 179 -21.54 -28.44 -3.99
CA ILE A 179 -20.87 -27.89 -5.18
C ILE A 179 -19.39 -28.21 -5.11
N ASP A 180 -18.87 -28.90 -6.15
CA ASP A 180 -17.46 -29.29 -6.27
C ASP A 180 -16.56 -28.10 -6.71
N LEU A 181 -16.71 -26.94 -6.04
CA LEU A 181 -15.89 -25.79 -6.38
C LEU A 181 -14.42 -25.99 -6.02
N ALA A 182 -14.12 -26.57 -4.87
CA ALA A 182 -12.75 -26.71 -4.39
C ALA A 182 -11.85 -27.52 -5.36
N PRO A 183 -12.21 -28.72 -5.83
CA PRO A 183 -11.38 -29.48 -6.77
C PRO A 183 -11.24 -28.78 -8.13
N VAL A 184 -12.29 -28.14 -8.63
CA VAL A 184 -12.22 -27.39 -9.89
C VAL A 184 -11.35 -26.14 -9.74
N TRP A 185 -11.50 -25.40 -8.65
CA TRP A 185 -10.66 -24.22 -8.36
C TRP A 185 -9.19 -24.61 -8.19
N GLN A 186 -8.91 -25.70 -7.48
CA GLN A 186 -7.56 -26.28 -7.37
C GLN A 186 -6.98 -26.57 -8.75
N GLN A 187 -7.71 -27.28 -9.59
CA GLN A 187 -7.27 -27.64 -10.95
C GLN A 187 -6.99 -26.37 -11.78
N CYS A 188 -7.85 -25.37 -11.71
CA CYS A 188 -7.64 -24.07 -12.36
C CYS A 188 -6.34 -23.40 -11.88
N CYS A 189 -6.12 -23.34 -10.56
CA CYS A 189 -4.88 -22.79 -10.00
C CYS A 189 -3.65 -23.53 -10.55
N GLN A 190 -3.63 -24.87 -10.50
CA GLN A 190 -2.49 -25.67 -10.95
C GLN A 190 -2.21 -25.48 -12.44
N GLN A 191 -3.24 -25.47 -13.29
CA GLN A 191 -3.07 -25.30 -14.73
C GLN A 191 -2.59 -23.88 -15.08
N ILE A 192 -3.14 -22.86 -14.46
CA ILE A 192 -2.68 -21.48 -14.67
C ILE A 192 -1.24 -21.31 -14.17
N ASP A 193 -0.92 -21.85 -13.01
CA ASP A 193 0.42 -21.74 -12.42
C ASP A 193 1.49 -22.43 -13.29
N ALA A 194 1.17 -23.55 -13.92
CA ALA A 194 2.04 -24.28 -14.83
C ALA A 194 2.31 -23.55 -16.16
N GLN A 195 1.56 -22.49 -16.53
CA GLN A 195 1.73 -21.80 -17.80
C GLN A 195 2.79 -20.68 -17.73
N PRO A 196 3.96 -20.83 -18.39
CA PRO A 196 5.00 -19.80 -18.37
C PRO A 196 4.58 -18.48 -19.05
N THR A 197 3.65 -18.57 -20.01
CA THR A 197 3.16 -17.42 -20.79
C THR A 197 2.22 -16.51 -19.99
N ILE A 198 1.63 -17.02 -18.89
CA ILE A 198 0.82 -16.22 -17.98
C ILE A 198 1.76 -15.68 -16.89
N THR A 199 2.16 -14.44 -17.00
CA THR A 199 3.07 -13.76 -16.06
C THR A 199 2.31 -13.10 -14.92
N ASN A 200 3.02 -12.80 -13.82
CA ASN A 200 2.48 -12.07 -12.65
C ASN A 200 1.23 -12.71 -12.02
N LYS A 201 1.12 -14.03 -12.07
CA LYS A 201 -0.02 -14.77 -11.53
C LYS A 201 0.02 -14.96 -10.01
N ARG A 202 1.21 -15.11 -9.42
CA ARG A 202 1.36 -15.12 -7.96
C ARG A 202 1.61 -13.69 -7.45
N PRO A 203 1.03 -13.30 -6.32
CA PRO A 203 0.30 -14.10 -5.35
C PRO A 203 -1.22 -14.23 -5.61
N TRP A 204 -1.80 -13.71 -6.70
CA TRP A 204 -3.25 -13.69 -6.98
C TRP A 204 -3.80 -14.90 -7.72
N LEU A 205 -3.04 -15.96 -7.76
CA LEU A 205 -3.41 -17.17 -8.49
C LEU A 205 -4.80 -17.70 -8.08
N ASP A 206 -5.11 -17.65 -6.79
CA ASP A 206 -6.41 -18.00 -6.23
C ASP A 206 -7.54 -17.14 -6.82
N GLN A 207 -7.33 -15.82 -6.88
CA GLN A 207 -8.33 -14.86 -7.39
C GLN A 207 -8.47 -14.93 -8.92
N ILE A 208 -7.37 -15.21 -9.65
CA ILE A 208 -7.39 -15.37 -11.11
C ILE A 208 -8.14 -16.65 -11.48
N ALA A 209 -7.91 -17.72 -10.75
CA ALA A 209 -8.51 -19.04 -11.02
C ALA A 209 -10.00 -19.10 -10.62
N LEU A 210 -10.43 -18.34 -9.64
CA LEU A 210 -11.79 -18.41 -9.10
C LEU A 210 -12.89 -18.14 -10.15
N PRO A 211 -12.85 -17.05 -10.97
CA PRO A 211 -13.84 -16.84 -12.01
C PRO A 211 -13.82 -17.92 -13.11
N ILE A 212 -12.69 -18.54 -13.36
CA ILE A 212 -12.58 -19.66 -14.30
C ILE A 212 -13.34 -20.87 -13.76
N ALA A 213 -13.11 -21.23 -12.49
CA ALA A 213 -13.81 -22.34 -11.84
C ALA A 213 -15.34 -22.12 -11.80
N VAL A 214 -15.77 -20.89 -11.47
CA VAL A 214 -17.20 -20.50 -11.51
C VAL A 214 -17.78 -20.64 -12.92
N SER A 215 -17.01 -20.28 -13.96
CA SER A 215 -17.43 -20.40 -15.36
C SER A 215 -17.48 -21.87 -15.81
N GLN A 216 -16.48 -22.69 -15.46
CA GLN A 216 -16.47 -24.13 -15.80
C GLN A 216 -17.66 -24.88 -15.20
N LEU A 217 -18.03 -24.53 -13.95
CA LEU A 217 -19.18 -25.12 -13.27
C LEU A 217 -20.52 -24.46 -13.65
N ASN A 218 -20.48 -23.44 -14.51
CA ASN A 218 -21.67 -22.68 -14.93
C ASN A 218 -22.53 -22.24 -13.73
N LEU A 219 -21.90 -21.76 -12.65
CA LEU A 219 -22.60 -21.41 -11.41
C LEU A 219 -23.36 -20.10 -11.56
N LYS A 220 -24.63 -20.12 -11.14
CA LYS A 220 -25.34 -18.87 -10.85
C LYS A 220 -24.66 -18.21 -9.64
N HIS A 221 -24.39 -16.92 -9.76
CA HIS A 221 -23.63 -16.18 -8.77
C HIS A 221 -24.29 -14.87 -8.37
N HIS A 222 -23.89 -14.38 -7.20
CA HIS A 222 -24.22 -13.05 -6.71
C HIS A 222 -22.93 -12.29 -6.35
N CYS A 223 -22.83 -11.05 -6.83
CA CYS A 223 -21.74 -10.17 -6.43
C CYS A 223 -22.08 -9.54 -5.07
N LEU A 224 -21.37 -9.98 -4.03
CA LEU A 224 -21.51 -9.40 -2.70
C LEU A 224 -21.08 -7.93 -2.72
N ASP A 225 -21.81 -7.09 -1.99
CA ASP A 225 -21.40 -5.71 -1.75
C ASP A 225 -20.34 -5.61 -0.65
N GLU A 226 -19.85 -4.40 -0.39
CA GLU A 226 -18.78 -4.17 0.56
C GLU A 226 -19.12 -4.51 2.02
N ARG A 227 -20.40 -4.68 2.37
CA ARG A 227 -20.78 -5.10 3.73
C ARG A 227 -20.21 -6.47 4.10
N PHE A 228 -19.90 -7.30 3.10
CA PHE A 228 -19.47 -8.69 3.28
C PHE A 228 -17.97 -8.93 3.11
N ASN A 229 -17.19 -7.93 2.82
CA ASN A 229 -15.72 -8.00 2.79
C ASN A 229 -15.16 -6.57 2.68
N TYR A 230 -15.38 -5.75 3.71
CA TYR A 230 -15.03 -4.34 3.70
C TYR A 230 -13.52 -4.16 3.82
N PRO A 231 -12.86 -3.49 2.87
CA PRO A 231 -11.41 -3.35 2.85
C PRO A 231 -10.93 -2.20 3.76
N ALA A 232 -10.92 -2.41 5.08
CA ALA A 232 -10.53 -1.38 6.05
C ALA A 232 -9.07 -0.94 5.93
N HIS A 233 -8.24 -1.71 5.26
CA HIS A 233 -6.86 -1.36 4.93
C HIS A 233 -6.77 -0.32 3.80
N LEU A 234 -7.78 -0.24 2.93
CA LEU A 234 -7.82 0.69 1.79
C LEU A 234 -8.60 1.97 2.10
N LYS A 235 -9.61 1.90 2.96
CA LYS A 235 -10.45 3.04 3.29
C LYS A 235 -10.97 2.98 4.73
N PRO A 236 -11.26 4.14 5.36
CA PRO A 236 -11.81 4.18 6.71
C PRO A 236 -13.21 3.55 6.75
N LEU A 237 -13.59 3.00 7.91
CA LEU A 237 -14.93 2.47 8.12
C LEU A 237 -16.00 3.54 7.91
N SER A 238 -17.06 3.18 7.19
CA SER A 238 -18.24 4.01 7.03
C SER A 238 -19.01 4.16 8.36
N THR A 239 -19.94 5.13 8.41
CA THR A 239 -20.84 5.28 9.58
C THR A 239 -21.66 4.02 9.85
N HIS A 240 -22.10 3.35 8.80
CA HIS A 240 -22.72 2.03 8.88
C HIS A 240 -21.63 0.96 8.80
N LEU A 241 -21.45 0.24 9.91
CA LEU A 241 -20.45 -0.83 9.97
C LEU A 241 -20.78 -1.93 8.95
N PRO A 242 -19.78 -2.51 8.29
CA PRO A 242 -19.95 -3.73 7.50
C PRO A 242 -20.26 -4.92 8.41
N ILE A 243 -20.70 -6.03 7.83
CA ILE A 243 -20.86 -7.29 8.54
C ILE A 243 -19.48 -7.93 8.77
N TRP A 244 -18.72 -8.06 7.68
CA TRP A 244 -17.35 -8.58 7.73
C TRP A 244 -16.36 -7.53 7.22
N CYS A 245 -15.32 -7.30 8.04
CA CYS A 245 -14.33 -6.26 7.82
C CYS A 245 -12.93 -6.87 7.69
N HIS A 246 -12.32 -6.73 6.55
CA HIS A 246 -10.99 -7.21 6.23
C HIS A 246 -9.94 -6.14 6.62
N TYR A 247 -9.13 -6.43 7.63
CA TYR A 247 -8.22 -5.44 8.21
C TYR A 247 -6.74 -5.64 7.84
N HIS A 248 -6.33 -6.82 7.38
CA HIS A 248 -4.98 -7.26 7.00
C HIS A 248 -3.91 -7.14 8.10
N TRP A 249 -3.79 -5.99 8.79
CA TRP A 249 -2.73 -5.73 9.75
C TRP A 249 -3.25 -5.17 11.09
N PRO A 250 -2.55 -5.47 12.21
CA PRO A 250 -2.90 -4.92 13.52
C PRO A 250 -2.94 -3.38 13.56
N THR A 251 -2.10 -2.73 12.75
CA THR A 251 -2.06 -1.26 12.63
C THR A 251 -3.37 -0.67 12.10
N VAL A 252 -4.08 -1.40 11.23
CA VAL A 252 -5.41 -0.99 10.75
C VAL A 252 -6.44 -1.06 11.87
N ILE A 253 -6.41 -2.12 12.70
CA ILE A 253 -7.26 -2.23 13.89
C ILE A 253 -6.97 -1.08 14.85
N ARG A 254 -5.70 -0.79 15.13
CA ARG A 254 -5.31 0.29 16.03
C ARG A 254 -5.77 1.66 15.55
N ARG A 255 -5.66 1.93 14.26
CA ARG A 255 -6.07 3.19 13.64
C ARG A 255 -7.59 3.40 13.66
N GLU A 256 -8.36 2.34 13.50
CA GLU A 256 -9.82 2.38 13.46
C GLU A 256 -10.38 2.10 14.85
N SER A 257 -10.79 3.15 15.55
CA SER A 257 -11.20 3.07 16.96
C SER A 257 -12.29 2.02 17.23
N ARG A 258 -13.23 1.84 16.29
CA ARG A 258 -14.32 0.86 16.40
C ARG A 258 -13.83 -0.59 16.31
N LEU A 259 -12.80 -0.85 15.48
CA LEU A 259 -12.13 -2.16 15.42
C LEU A 259 -11.34 -2.41 16.70
N ASN A 260 -10.59 -1.41 17.16
CA ASN A 260 -9.81 -1.52 18.38
C ASN A 260 -10.69 -1.78 19.61
N GLN A 261 -11.79 -1.04 19.76
CA GLN A 261 -12.76 -1.24 20.85
C GLN A 261 -13.35 -2.66 20.83
N LEU A 262 -13.65 -3.22 19.65
CA LEU A 262 -14.10 -4.60 19.55
C LEU A 262 -13.03 -5.57 20.02
N VAL A 263 -11.77 -5.42 19.57
CA VAL A 263 -10.67 -6.30 19.99
C VAL A 263 -10.44 -6.23 21.50
N VAL A 264 -10.47 -5.03 22.09
CA VAL A 264 -10.37 -4.85 23.56
C VAL A 264 -11.52 -5.56 24.27
N LYS A 265 -12.76 -5.44 23.76
CA LYS A 265 -13.93 -6.14 24.31
C LYS A 265 -13.78 -7.65 24.22
N LEU A 266 -13.36 -8.19 23.08
CA LEU A 266 -13.14 -9.63 22.91
C LEU A 266 -12.02 -10.15 23.83
N ALA A 267 -10.93 -9.40 23.97
CA ALA A 267 -9.84 -9.72 24.89
C ALA A 267 -10.28 -9.70 26.38
N ALA A 268 -11.21 -8.83 26.73
CA ALA A 268 -11.80 -8.81 28.06
C ALA A 268 -12.73 -10.01 28.29
N THR A 269 -13.45 -10.46 27.25
CA THR A 269 -14.34 -11.61 27.31
C THR A 269 -13.59 -12.96 27.37
N TYR A 270 -12.45 -13.03 26.65
CA TYR A 270 -11.64 -14.25 26.51
C TYR A 270 -10.22 -14.02 27.05
N PRO A 271 -9.91 -14.38 28.31
CA PRO A 271 -8.58 -14.15 28.91
C PRO A 271 -7.44 -14.81 28.15
N GLN A 272 -7.66 -15.97 27.53
CA GLN A 272 -6.67 -16.66 26.70
C GLN A 272 -6.31 -15.81 25.45
N LEU A 273 -7.30 -15.17 24.81
CA LEU A 273 -7.07 -14.26 23.70
C LEU A 273 -6.24 -13.05 24.13
N LYS A 274 -6.54 -12.48 25.30
CA LYS A 274 -5.74 -11.39 25.89
C LYS A 274 -4.28 -11.79 26.08
N THR A 275 -4.03 -12.97 26.61
CA THR A 275 -2.66 -13.49 26.81
C THR A 275 -1.92 -13.63 25.47
N LEU A 276 -2.57 -14.18 24.45
CA LEU A 276 -2.00 -14.32 23.11
C LEU A 276 -1.72 -12.96 22.46
N LEU A 277 -2.61 -11.99 22.59
CA LEU A 277 -2.37 -10.63 22.10
C LEU A 277 -1.16 -9.99 22.78
N LEU A 278 -1.01 -10.17 24.09
CA LEU A 278 0.11 -9.62 24.86
C LEU A 278 1.47 -10.28 24.52
N SER A 279 1.47 -11.51 24.04
CA SER A 279 2.70 -12.24 23.67
C SER A 279 3.38 -11.73 22.38
N SER A 280 2.67 -10.94 21.58
CA SER A 280 3.20 -10.42 20.31
C SER A 280 3.17 -8.88 20.28
N PRO A 281 4.34 -8.20 20.14
CA PRO A 281 4.44 -6.74 20.26
C PRO A 281 3.46 -5.94 19.39
N PRO A 282 3.23 -6.26 18.10
CA PRO A 282 2.26 -5.53 17.28
C PRO A 282 0.82 -5.62 17.81
N TRP A 283 0.44 -6.78 18.38
CA TRP A 283 -0.88 -7.05 18.91
C TRP A 283 -1.07 -6.53 20.33
N ALA A 284 -0.03 -6.58 21.16
CA ALA A 284 -0.03 -6.04 22.52
C ALA A 284 -0.39 -4.55 22.57
N GLN A 285 0.04 -3.80 21.54
CA GLN A 285 -0.28 -2.39 21.41
C GLN A 285 -1.79 -2.09 21.29
N LEU A 286 -2.59 -3.04 20.84
CA LEU A 286 -4.06 -2.88 20.73
C LEU A 286 -4.72 -2.81 22.09
N LEU A 287 -4.11 -3.42 23.11
CA LEU A 287 -4.65 -3.48 24.49
C LEU A 287 -4.12 -2.35 25.38
N GLN A 288 -3.16 -1.57 24.91
CA GLN A 288 -2.71 -0.40 25.64
C GLN A 288 -3.78 0.69 25.56
N PRO A 289 -4.09 1.38 26.69
CA PRO A 289 -4.97 2.52 26.65
C PRO A 289 -4.47 3.48 25.55
N TYR A 290 -5.37 3.96 24.73
CA TYR A 290 -5.11 5.13 23.91
C TYR A 290 -4.81 6.25 24.91
N THR A 291 -3.56 6.41 25.28
CA THR A 291 -3.14 7.59 26.00
C THR A 291 -3.25 8.74 25.02
N LEU A 292 -4.43 9.32 24.95
CA LEU A 292 -4.54 10.73 24.54
C LEU A 292 -3.58 11.45 25.50
N ALA A 293 -2.41 11.85 25.01
CA ALA A 293 -1.56 12.76 25.74
C ALA A 293 -2.48 13.88 26.23
N LYS A 294 -2.57 14.08 27.56
CA LYS A 294 -3.42 15.13 28.12
C LYS A 294 -3.04 16.42 27.39
N PRO A 295 -3.99 17.07 26.70
CA PRO A 295 -3.65 18.30 26.03
C PRO A 295 -3.27 19.30 27.11
N THR A 296 -2.03 19.76 27.09
CA THR A 296 -1.65 20.97 27.82
C THR A 296 -2.52 22.09 27.30
N GLN A 297 -3.42 22.58 28.14
CA GLN A 297 -4.42 23.58 27.82
C GLN A 297 -3.79 24.86 27.26
N ARG A 298 -3.87 25.06 25.96
CA ARG A 298 -4.10 26.34 25.29
C ARG A 298 -4.80 26.03 23.96
N PHE A 299 -6.11 25.83 24.06
CA PHE A 299 -6.96 25.61 22.91
C PHE A 299 -7.35 26.91 22.25
N PHE A 300 -6.94 27.13 21.02
CA PHE A 300 -7.81 27.81 20.08
C PHE A 300 -8.96 26.83 19.74
N LYS A 301 -10.19 27.23 20.04
CA LYS A 301 -11.40 26.46 19.70
C LYS A 301 -11.47 26.35 18.18
N LEU A 302 -11.08 25.17 17.64
CA LEU A 302 -11.41 24.82 16.27
C LEU A 302 -12.93 24.73 16.12
N PRO A 303 -13.53 25.28 15.06
CA PRO A 303 -14.96 25.14 14.81
C PRO A 303 -15.31 23.64 14.71
N ARG A 304 -16.37 23.23 15.41
CA ARG A 304 -16.92 21.86 15.30
C ARG A 304 -17.47 21.66 13.90
N PHE A 305 -16.74 20.94 13.05
CA PHE A 305 -17.23 20.54 11.75
C PHE A 305 -18.31 19.46 11.90
N LYS A 306 -19.52 19.73 11.39
CA LYS A 306 -20.57 18.73 11.27
C LYS A 306 -20.12 17.62 10.28
N ARG A 307 -20.06 16.38 10.76
CA ARG A 307 -19.78 15.18 9.96
C ARG A 307 -20.93 14.93 8.98
N SER A 308 -20.86 15.47 7.77
CA SER A 308 -21.85 15.11 6.74
C SER A 308 -21.44 15.39 5.29
N ASN A 309 -20.13 15.45 4.98
CA ASN A 309 -19.71 15.40 3.56
C ASN A 309 -18.38 14.65 3.44
N PRO A 310 -18.14 13.93 2.32
CA PRO A 310 -16.79 13.48 2.02
C PRO A 310 -15.87 14.69 2.07
N LEU A 311 -14.68 14.52 2.67
CA LEU A 311 -13.69 15.61 2.71
C LEU A 311 -13.55 16.14 1.27
N PRO A 312 -13.70 17.46 1.06
CA PRO A 312 -13.46 18.02 -0.26
C PRO A 312 -12.07 17.60 -0.73
N ALA A 313 -11.89 17.43 -2.03
CA ALA A 313 -10.58 17.11 -2.60
C ALA A 313 -9.55 18.06 -2.01
N SER A 314 -8.61 17.51 -1.22
CA SER A 314 -7.67 18.32 -0.44
C SER A 314 -6.36 18.44 -1.22
N PRO A 315 -5.69 19.60 -1.19
CA PRO A 315 -4.47 19.79 -1.95
C PRO A 315 -3.33 18.93 -1.40
N GLU A 316 -2.73 18.15 -2.27
CA GLU A 316 -1.58 17.32 -1.99
C GLU A 316 -0.49 17.60 -3.02
N MET A 317 0.76 17.26 -2.70
CA MET A 317 1.89 17.29 -3.64
C MET A 317 2.90 16.21 -3.31
N ILE A 318 3.59 15.73 -4.33
CA ILE A 318 4.66 14.75 -4.23
C ILE A 318 5.96 15.41 -4.69
N ILE A 319 6.99 15.33 -3.87
CA ILE A 319 8.31 15.91 -4.18
C ILE A 319 9.32 14.79 -4.39
N THR A 320 9.94 14.78 -5.54
CA THR A 320 11.01 13.85 -5.91
C THR A 320 12.12 14.58 -6.66
N GLY A 321 13.04 13.85 -7.25
CA GLY A 321 14.11 14.39 -8.08
C GLY A 321 15.42 13.65 -7.92
N ILE A 322 16.41 14.07 -8.67
CA ILE A 322 17.76 13.51 -8.56
C ILE A 322 18.29 13.81 -7.14
N PRO A 323 18.83 12.83 -6.40
CA PRO A 323 19.42 13.08 -5.08
C PRO A 323 20.44 14.24 -5.12
N ARG A 324 20.42 15.11 -4.12
CA ARG A 324 21.27 16.31 -3.99
C ARG A 324 20.94 17.44 -4.98
N SER A 325 19.73 17.44 -5.55
CA SER A 325 19.22 18.50 -6.43
C SER A 325 18.29 19.50 -5.73
N GLY A 326 18.41 19.66 -4.41
CA GLY A 326 17.70 20.68 -3.66
C GLY A 326 16.28 20.30 -3.20
N THR A 327 15.90 19.03 -3.25
CA THR A 327 14.58 18.55 -2.77
C THR A 327 14.34 18.90 -1.30
N SER A 328 15.32 18.70 -0.41
CA SER A 328 15.21 19.07 1.01
C SER A 328 15.20 20.59 1.21
N TYR A 329 15.89 21.36 0.37
CA TYR A 329 15.82 22.82 0.39
C TYR A 329 14.40 23.32 0.01
N LEU A 330 13.80 22.72 -1.02
CA LEU A 330 12.39 23.00 -1.38
C LEU A 330 11.44 22.67 -0.21
N CYS A 331 11.62 21.50 0.43
CA CYS A 331 10.82 21.14 1.61
C CYS A 331 10.94 22.16 2.73
N ARG A 332 12.15 22.66 3.01
CA ARG A 332 12.39 23.69 4.03
C ARG A 332 11.67 24.99 3.68
N LEU A 333 11.74 25.43 2.44
CA LEU A 333 11.03 26.64 2.00
C LEU A 333 9.51 26.48 2.16
N LEU A 334 8.96 25.35 1.73
CA LEU A 334 7.54 25.04 1.83
C LEU A 334 7.05 24.96 3.29
N HIS A 335 7.89 24.41 4.16
CA HIS A 335 7.56 24.29 5.60
C HIS A 335 7.41 25.64 6.32
N THR A 336 7.99 26.71 5.78
CA THR A 336 7.81 28.07 6.33
C THR A 336 6.46 28.71 5.98
N ILE A 337 5.69 28.08 5.10
CA ILE A 337 4.44 28.64 4.57
C ILE A 337 3.29 28.18 5.45
N PRO A 338 2.45 29.10 5.99
CA PRO A 338 1.29 28.71 6.78
C PRO A 338 0.35 27.76 6.03
N ASN A 339 -0.18 26.77 6.70
CA ASN A 339 -1.03 25.73 6.12
C ASN A 339 -0.38 24.92 4.98
N CYS A 340 0.93 24.79 5.01
CA CYS A 340 1.69 23.91 4.16
C CYS A 340 2.54 22.96 5.04
N VAL A 341 2.20 21.69 5.04
CA VAL A 341 2.91 20.65 5.79
C VAL A 341 3.67 19.76 4.83
N VAL A 342 4.97 19.64 5.02
CA VAL A 342 5.82 18.77 4.18
C VAL A 342 6.54 17.75 5.07
N ILE A 343 6.32 16.47 4.77
CA ILE A 343 7.00 15.36 5.44
C ILE A 343 8.16 14.88 4.57
N ASN A 344 9.35 15.02 5.11
CA ASN A 344 10.59 14.64 4.43
C ASN A 344 10.91 13.17 4.70
N GLU A 345 10.83 12.35 3.66
CA GLU A 345 11.11 10.91 3.65
C GLU A 345 10.33 10.11 4.72
N PRO A 346 8.99 10.16 4.70
CA PRO A 346 8.20 9.37 5.63
C PRO A 346 8.52 7.88 5.49
N THR A 347 8.84 7.21 6.61
CA THR A 347 9.19 5.78 6.60
C THR A 347 7.99 4.91 6.25
N GLN A 348 6.81 5.34 6.62
CA GLN A 348 5.55 4.62 6.42
C GLN A 348 5.16 4.48 4.93
N ILE A 349 5.74 5.28 4.02
CA ILE A 349 5.45 5.20 2.58
C ILE A 349 6.11 3.98 1.92
N PHE A 350 7.18 3.43 2.48
CA PHE A 350 7.90 2.34 1.84
C PHE A 350 7.03 1.09 1.68
N ALA A 351 6.26 0.69 2.69
CA ALA A 351 5.36 -0.44 2.59
C ALA A 351 4.32 -0.26 1.47
N PRO A 352 3.56 0.86 1.38
CA PRO A 352 2.71 1.16 0.22
C PRO A 352 3.40 1.10 -1.13
N LEU A 353 4.65 1.53 -1.23
CA LEU A 353 5.38 1.56 -2.50
C LEU A 353 5.98 0.20 -2.90
N THR A 354 6.14 -0.73 -1.97
CA THR A 354 6.64 -2.09 -2.24
C THR A 354 5.54 -3.05 -2.66
N HIS A 355 4.29 -2.77 -2.31
CA HIS A 355 3.18 -3.65 -2.66
C HIS A 355 2.82 -3.51 -4.15
N GLU A 356 3.18 -4.52 -4.94
CA GLU A 356 2.72 -4.69 -6.32
C GLU A 356 1.19 -4.62 -6.43
N LEU A 357 0.52 -4.92 -5.32
CA LEU A 357 -0.86 -5.33 -5.23
C LEU A 357 -1.84 -4.21 -4.94
N CYS A 358 -1.37 -3.12 -4.39
CA CYS A 358 -2.27 -2.12 -3.86
C CYS A 358 -1.71 -0.70 -4.00
N PRO A 359 -1.67 -0.14 -5.21
CA PRO A 359 -1.32 1.26 -5.37
C PRO A 359 -2.23 2.18 -4.51
N TRP A 360 -3.45 1.77 -4.18
CA TRP A 360 -4.37 2.49 -3.29
C TRP A 360 -3.88 2.59 -1.83
N SER A 361 -2.96 1.75 -1.40
CA SER A 361 -2.30 1.91 -0.11
C SER A 361 -1.54 3.24 -0.01
N ILE A 362 -1.10 3.78 -1.15
CA ILE A 362 -0.49 5.10 -1.27
C ILE A 362 -1.52 6.19 -0.96
N ALA A 363 -2.71 6.13 -1.58
CA ALA A 363 -3.78 7.10 -1.29
C ALA A 363 -4.24 7.02 0.17
N THR A 364 -4.34 5.79 0.71
CA THR A 364 -4.66 5.56 2.12
C THR A 364 -3.61 6.14 3.06
N PHE A 365 -2.32 6.04 2.71
CA PHE A 365 -1.24 6.66 3.46
C PHE A 365 -1.42 8.19 3.55
N TYR A 366 -1.69 8.87 2.42
CA TYR A 366 -1.91 10.32 2.42
C TYR A 366 -3.15 10.71 3.24
N GLN A 367 -4.25 9.96 3.10
CA GLN A 367 -5.47 10.20 3.87
C GLN A 367 -5.24 10.00 5.38
N ALA A 368 -4.49 8.96 5.77
CA ALA A 368 -4.15 8.71 7.16
C ALA A 368 -3.27 9.83 7.72
N LEU A 369 -2.21 10.19 7.00
CA LEU A 369 -1.29 11.25 7.39
C LEU A 369 -2.02 12.60 7.56
N ARG A 370 -2.91 12.96 6.62
CA ARG A 370 -3.74 14.17 6.72
C ARG A 370 -4.64 14.15 7.95
N ARG A 371 -5.26 13.00 8.21
CA ARG A 371 -6.14 12.82 9.37
C ARG A 371 -5.36 12.96 10.68
N ASP A 372 -4.22 12.30 10.80
CA ASP A 372 -3.37 12.37 11.99
C ASP A 372 -2.98 13.84 12.29
N ILE A 373 -2.63 14.61 11.26
CA ILE A 373 -2.34 16.04 11.39
C ILE A 373 -3.56 16.85 11.84
N LEU A 374 -4.74 16.59 11.25
CA LEU A 374 -5.98 17.28 11.62
C LEU A 374 -6.46 16.93 13.03
N ASP A 375 -6.23 15.69 13.47
CA ASP A 375 -6.52 15.21 14.82
C ASP A 375 -5.46 15.66 15.84
N GLY A 376 -4.47 16.47 15.39
CA GLY A 376 -3.40 16.99 16.24
C GLY A 376 -2.42 15.92 16.72
N GLN A 377 -2.32 14.78 16.01
CA GLN A 377 -1.36 13.75 16.33
C GLN A 377 0.04 14.16 15.89
N PRO A 378 1.08 13.83 16.69
CA PRO A 378 2.45 14.06 16.27
C PRO A 378 2.81 13.14 15.10
N VAL A 379 3.50 13.70 14.12
CA VAL A 379 4.00 12.96 12.94
C VAL A 379 5.53 12.98 12.92
N GLU A 380 6.11 11.89 12.45
CA GLU A 380 7.57 11.80 12.29
C GLU A 380 8.04 12.61 11.08
N ASN A 381 9.08 13.43 11.27
CA ASN A 381 9.72 14.16 10.19
C ASN A 381 11.23 14.33 10.46
N LYS A 382 11.99 14.64 9.40
CA LYS A 382 13.41 15.00 9.53
C LYS A 382 13.54 16.43 10.05
N MET A 383 13.62 16.57 11.35
CA MET A 383 13.66 17.88 12.01
C MET A 383 14.73 17.94 13.11
N ASP A 384 15.28 19.11 13.28
CA ASP A 384 16.16 19.45 14.40
C ASP A 384 15.79 20.84 14.92
N ASN A 385 15.59 20.97 16.24
CA ASN A 385 15.21 22.22 16.91
C ASN A 385 14.02 22.94 16.23
N GLY A 386 13.00 22.19 15.80
CA GLY A 386 11.79 22.72 15.17
C GLY A 386 11.96 23.16 13.71
N GLN A 387 13.10 22.93 13.09
CA GLN A 387 13.34 23.23 11.68
C GLN A 387 13.56 21.94 10.88
N LEU A 388 13.05 21.92 9.65
CA LEU A 388 13.36 20.86 8.69
C LEU A 388 14.84 20.89 8.36
N ILE A 389 15.51 19.76 8.60
CA ILE A 389 16.93 19.62 8.27
C ILE A 389 17.14 19.23 6.81
N GLU A 390 18.20 19.74 6.22
CA GLU A 390 18.70 19.24 4.95
C GLU A 390 19.44 17.91 5.22
N ASP A 391 19.17 16.91 4.40
CA ASP A 391 19.86 15.62 4.46
C ASP A 391 21.37 15.83 4.27
N THR A 392 22.12 15.52 5.31
CA THR A 392 23.57 15.41 5.25
C THR A 392 23.97 13.99 5.64
N ALA A 393 25.12 13.51 5.19
CA ALA A 393 25.64 12.19 5.54
C ALA A 393 25.82 11.98 7.07
N ILE A 394 25.69 13.05 7.85
CA ILE A 394 25.97 13.08 9.30
C ILE A 394 24.68 13.05 10.13
N THR A 395 23.53 13.49 9.58
CA THR A 395 22.30 13.62 10.37
C THR A 395 21.08 13.09 9.61
N ASP A 396 20.69 11.85 9.91
CA ASP A 396 19.34 11.33 9.63
C ASP A 396 18.49 11.41 10.91
N LYS A 397 18.40 12.62 11.49
CA LYS A 397 17.67 12.84 12.73
C LYS A 397 16.21 12.97 12.43
N ARG A 398 15.41 12.07 13.01
CA ARG A 398 13.97 12.07 12.93
C ARG A 398 13.37 12.41 14.28
N THR A 399 12.41 13.28 14.31
CA THR A 399 11.69 13.64 15.52
C THR A 399 10.19 13.68 15.25
N LEU A 400 9.42 13.39 16.29
CA LEU A 400 7.98 13.62 16.28
C LEU A 400 7.73 15.10 16.48
N TYR A 401 6.92 15.71 15.63
CA TYR A 401 6.46 17.09 15.80
C TYR A 401 4.96 17.17 15.47
N GLN A 402 4.31 18.19 15.99
CA GLN A 402 2.90 18.43 15.77
C GLN A 402 2.73 19.59 14.77
N PRO A 403 2.38 19.31 13.50
CA PRO A 403 2.13 20.34 12.52
C PRO A 403 0.98 21.26 12.97
N GLN A 404 1.16 22.57 12.86
CA GLN A 404 0.12 23.55 13.15
C GLN A 404 -0.58 23.94 11.85
N VAL A 405 -1.85 23.57 11.72
CA VAL A 405 -2.70 23.93 10.59
C VAL A 405 -3.97 24.58 11.09
N SER A 406 -4.42 25.62 10.39
CA SER A 406 -5.64 26.36 10.74
C SER A 406 -6.81 26.03 9.80
N ARG A 407 -6.58 25.17 8.80
CA ARG A 407 -7.54 24.79 7.75
C ARG A 407 -7.53 23.28 7.54
N PRO A 408 -8.69 22.65 7.31
CA PRO A 408 -8.74 21.21 6.99
C PRO A 408 -8.20 20.89 5.59
N ASP A 409 -8.25 21.87 4.68
CA ASP A 409 -7.74 21.80 3.30
C ASP A 409 -6.30 22.34 3.17
N PHE A 410 -5.48 22.21 4.21
CA PHE A 410 -4.07 22.57 4.16
C PHE A 410 -3.32 21.77 3.08
N LEU A 411 -2.25 22.33 2.50
CA LEU A 411 -1.42 21.63 1.54
C LEU A 411 -0.55 20.58 2.24
N LEU A 412 -0.70 19.30 1.85
CA LEU A 412 0.11 18.20 2.35
C LEU A 412 1.12 17.74 1.29
N GLY A 413 2.40 17.88 1.58
CA GLY A 413 3.48 17.37 0.74
C GLY A 413 4.24 16.23 1.39
N THR A 414 4.74 15.31 0.58
CA THR A 414 5.74 14.34 1.01
C THR A 414 6.90 14.32 0.02
N LYS A 415 8.10 14.04 0.52
CA LYS A 415 9.30 13.99 -0.31
C LYS A 415 10.00 12.65 -0.15
N ASN A 416 10.33 12.03 -1.27
CA ASN A 416 11.34 10.98 -1.36
C ASN A 416 11.98 11.02 -2.75
N THR A 417 13.31 10.94 -2.81
CA THR A 417 14.02 11.04 -4.09
C THR A 417 13.92 9.74 -4.88
N LEU A 418 14.72 8.74 -4.53
CA LEU A 418 14.84 7.50 -5.30
C LEU A 418 13.56 6.67 -5.33
N ALA A 419 12.89 6.54 -4.17
CA ALA A 419 11.69 5.72 -4.09
C ALA A 419 10.56 6.27 -4.97
N TYR A 420 10.31 7.57 -4.96
CA TYR A 420 9.24 8.15 -5.79
C TYR A 420 9.60 8.17 -7.27
N LEU A 421 10.86 8.41 -7.64
CA LEU A 421 11.29 8.30 -9.05
C LEU A 421 11.05 6.89 -9.60
N SER A 422 11.32 5.86 -8.82
CA SER A 422 11.10 4.47 -9.25
C SER A 422 9.62 4.10 -9.34
N ARG A 423 8.70 4.93 -8.87
CA ARG A 423 7.26 4.66 -8.75
C ARG A 423 6.38 5.74 -9.41
N ILE A 424 6.91 6.57 -10.27
CA ILE A 424 6.13 7.62 -10.95
C ILE A 424 4.84 7.05 -11.58
N PRO A 425 4.86 5.96 -12.37
CA PRO A 425 3.63 5.44 -12.96
C PRO A 425 2.58 5.02 -11.94
N GLN A 426 2.99 4.35 -10.85
CA GLN A 426 2.09 3.90 -9.80
C GLN A 426 1.51 5.08 -9.02
N LEU A 427 2.34 6.06 -8.69
CA LEU A 427 1.91 7.28 -8.02
C LEU A 427 0.88 8.06 -8.84
N GLN A 428 1.13 8.21 -10.14
CA GLN A 428 0.20 8.89 -11.05
C GLN A 428 -1.12 8.13 -11.22
N GLN A 429 -1.05 6.81 -11.28
CA GLN A 429 -2.24 5.97 -11.38
C GLN A 429 -3.16 6.15 -10.17
N VAL A 430 -2.59 6.26 -8.97
CA VAL A 430 -3.34 6.34 -7.70
C VAL A 430 -3.75 7.75 -7.36
N LEU A 431 -2.91 8.70 -7.68
CA LEU A 431 -3.05 10.11 -7.35
C LEU A 431 -2.97 10.99 -8.62
N PRO A 432 -3.87 10.77 -9.61
CA PRO A 432 -3.76 11.41 -10.94
C PRO A 432 -3.88 12.93 -10.90
N GLN A 433 -4.49 13.48 -9.84
CA GLN A 433 -4.68 14.92 -9.68
C GLN A 433 -3.62 15.57 -8.76
N VAL A 434 -2.73 14.75 -8.17
CA VAL A 434 -1.70 15.25 -7.26
C VAL A 434 -0.48 15.68 -8.07
N PRO A 435 -0.08 16.96 -8.04
CA PRO A 435 1.10 17.42 -8.76
C PRO A 435 2.36 16.75 -8.22
N MET A 436 3.19 16.27 -9.12
CA MET A 436 4.49 15.68 -8.84
C MET A 436 5.59 16.65 -9.24
N ILE A 437 6.45 16.99 -8.29
CA ILE A 437 7.55 17.95 -8.46
C ILE A 437 8.85 17.15 -8.53
N ALA A 438 9.63 17.35 -9.60
CA ALA A 438 10.95 16.76 -9.75
C ALA A 438 12.03 17.85 -9.71
N CYS A 439 12.88 17.81 -8.69
CA CYS A 439 14.04 18.71 -8.64
C CYS A 439 15.22 18.11 -9.42
N VAL A 440 15.84 18.93 -10.25
CA VAL A 440 17.03 18.61 -11.03
C VAL A 440 18.14 19.62 -10.75
N ARG A 441 19.39 19.21 -10.99
CA ARG A 441 20.56 20.05 -10.79
C ARG A 441 21.63 19.69 -11.82
N HIS A 442 22.48 20.65 -12.13
CA HIS A 442 23.61 20.46 -13.06
C HIS A 442 24.42 19.21 -12.72
N PRO A 443 24.73 18.30 -13.69
CA PRO A 443 25.37 17.02 -13.39
C PRO A 443 26.73 17.16 -12.70
N LEU A 444 27.56 18.14 -13.09
CA LEU A 444 28.84 18.42 -12.40
C LEU A 444 28.63 18.68 -10.91
N ASP A 445 27.66 19.53 -10.55
CA ASP A 445 27.40 19.90 -9.16
C ASP A 445 26.71 18.78 -8.37
N THR A 446 25.91 17.97 -9.04
CA THR A 446 25.23 16.82 -8.47
C THR A 446 26.23 15.73 -8.12
N ILE A 447 27.07 15.32 -9.07
CA ILE A 447 28.07 14.25 -8.91
C ILE A 447 29.15 14.68 -7.93
N ALA A 448 29.59 15.93 -7.95
CA ALA A 448 30.48 16.50 -6.94
C ALA A 448 29.88 16.38 -5.53
N SER A 449 28.59 16.68 -5.38
CA SER A 449 27.89 16.51 -4.11
C SER A 449 27.79 15.04 -3.71
N TRP A 450 27.61 14.10 -4.65
CA TRP A 450 27.55 12.67 -4.36
C TRP A 450 28.87 12.14 -3.79
N LYS A 451 30.01 12.57 -4.33
CA LYS A 451 31.34 12.17 -3.84
C LYS A 451 31.57 12.45 -2.35
N THR A 452 30.83 13.38 -1.77
CA THR A 452 30.95 13.78 -0.35
C THR A 452 29.69 13.53 0.46
N SER A 453 28.71 12.76 -0.08
CA SER A 453 27.43 12.50 0.55
C SER A 453 27.34 11.05 1.07
N PHE A 454 26.20 10.43 0.96
CA PHE A 454 25.90 9.08 1.44
C PHE A 454 26.68 8.02 0.65
N PRO A 455 27.14 6.93 1.31
CA PRO A 455 27.93 5.86 0.65
C PRO A 455 27.27 5.30 -0.61
N HIS A 456 25.95 5.06 -0.59
CA HIS A 456 25.22 4.54 -1.75
C HIS A 456 25.24 5.48 -2.95
N LEU A 457 25.40 6.80 -2.76
CA LEU A 457 25.60 7.77 -3.85
C LEU A 457 27.07 7.88 -4.28
N GLN A 458 28.00 7.84 -3.30
CA GLN A 458 29.44 7.86 -3.59
C GLN A 458 29.84 6.71 -4.51
N HIS A 459 29.30 5.52 -4.24
CA HIS A 459 29.61 4.28 -4.96
C HIS A 459 28.58 3.95 -6.06
N ALA A 460 27.55 4.78 -6.24
CA ALA A 460 26.40 4.48 -7.09
C ALA A 460 25.91 3.04 -6.88
N ALA A 461 25.69 2.67 -5.60
CA ALA A 461 25.37 1.32 -5.18
C ALA A 461 23.88 1.01 -5.41
N VAL A 462 23.53 0.80 -6.67
CA VAL A 462 22.13 0.60 -7.12
C VAL A 462 21.49 -0.68 -6.58
N THR A 463 22.27 -1.60 -6.04
CA THR A 463 21.80 -2.82 -5.36
C THR A 463 21.42 -2.58 -3.89
N GLU A 464 21.76 -1.42 -3.33
CA GLU A 464 21.50 -1.06 -1.93
C GLU A 464 20.32 -0.08 -1.79
N PHE A 465 19.68 0.31 -2.90
CA PHE A 465 18.52 1.19 -2.83
C PHE A 465 17.36 0.49 -2.10
N PRO A 466 16.65 1.17 -1.20
CA PRO A 466 15.53 0.57 -0.48
C PRO A 466 14.35 0.20 -1.41
N LEU A 467 14.26 0.86 -2.56
CA LEU A 467 13.30 0.61 -3.65
C LEU A 467 13.94 0.91 -5.00
N GLY A 468 13.46 0.27 -6.05
CA GLY A 468 13.95 0.51 -7.39
C GLY A 468 15.31 -0.14 -7.67
N GLN A 469 15.60 -1.28 -7.05
CA GLN A 469 16.80 -2.10 -7.33
C GLN A 469 16.64 -2.88 -8.64
N VAL A 470 17.73 -3.46 -9.14
CA VAL A 470 17.76 -4.27 -10.37
C VAL A 470 16.67 -5.35 -10.41
N ASN A 471 16.42 -6.00 -9.26
CA ASN A 471 15.45 -7.10 -9.14
C ASN A 471 14.04 -6.61 -8.76
N ASP A 472 13.80 -5.32 -8.73
CA ASP A 472 12.50 -4.77 -8.40
C ASP A 472 11.50 -5.07 -9.54
N PRO A 473 10.45 -5.87 -9.28
CA PRO A 473 9.52 -6.30 -10.31
C PRO A 473 8.69 -5.16 -10.90
N LEU A 474 8.51 -4.06 -10.15
CA LEU A 474 7.74 -2.89 -10.58
C LEU A 474 8.48 -1.97 -11.54
N LEU A 475 9.77 -2.21 -11.78
CA LEU A 475 10.54 -1.46 -12.76
C LEU A 475 10.27 -1.96 -14.18
N LEU A 476 10.24 -1.05 -15.11
CA LEU A 476 10.19 -1.36 -16.54
C LEU A 476 11.46 -2.11 -16.99
N PRO A 477 11.40 -2.94 -18.05
CA PRO A 477 12.55 -3.70 -18.53
C PRO A 477 13.79 -2.83 -18.80
N TRP A 478 13.62 -1.65 -19.40
CA TRP A 478 14.73 -0.74 -19.68
C TRP A 478 15.38 -0.20 -18.41
N GLN A 479 14.59 0.04 -17.35
CA GLN A 479 15.11 0.50 -16.05
C GLN A 479 15.99 -0.58 -15.41
N ARG A 480 15.53 -1.83 -15.40
CA ARG A 480 16.31 -2.96 -14.89
C ARG A 480 17.62 -3.14 -15.67
N GLN A 481 17.56 -3.02 -17.00
CA GLN A 481 18.77 -3.10 -17.83
C GLN A 481 19.76 -1.99 -17.49
N ARG A 482 19.32 -0.73 -17.37
CA ARG A 482 20.19 0.39 -16.98
C ARG A 482 20.84 0.18 -15.62
N LEU A 483 20.07 -0.30 -14.65
CA LEU A 483 20.59 -0.59 -13.31
C LEU A 483 21.59 -1.75 -13.32
N ALA A 484 21.38 -2.77 -14.14
CA ALA A 484 22.33 -3.86 -14.34
C ALA A 484 23.64 -3.36 -14.96
N ASP A 485 23.56 -2.50 -15.96
CA ASP A 485 24.73 -1.86 -16.60
C ASP A 485 25.53 -1.02 -15.59
N ILE A 486 24.84 -0.25 -14.74
CA ILE A 486 25.46 0.52 -13.66
C ILE A 486 26.16 -0.41 -12.66
N ALA A 487 25.49 -1.49 -12.24
CA ALA A 487 26.06 -2.45 -11.28
C ALA A 487 27.30 -3.16 -11.85
N ALA A 488 27.31 -3.48 -13.13
CA ALA A 488 28.43 -4.14 -13.83
C ALA A 488 29.63 -3.19 -14.08
N THR A 489 29.43 -1.88 -14.04
CA THR A 489 30.50 -0.90 -14.31
C THR A 489 31.44 -0.81 -13.11
N THR A 490 32.74 -1.07 -13.30
CA THR A 490 33.75 -1.04 -12.23
C THR A 490 34.31 0.35 -11.95
N ALA A 491 34.44 1.19 -12.99
CA ALA A 491 34.97 2.55 -12.87
C ALA A 491 33.97 3.48 -12.18
N MET A 492 34.31 3.99 -11.02
CA MET A 492 33.39 4.76 -10.15
C MET A 492 32.91 6.07 -10.77
N ALA A 493 33.73 6.76 -11.53
CA ALA A 493 33.33 7.97 -12.26
C ALA A 493 32.19 7.66 -13.23
N TRP A 494 32.36 6.59 -14.03
CA TRP A 494 31.37 6.14 -15.01
C TRP A 494 30.10 5.62 -14.35
N ARG A 495 30.21 4.89 -13.23
CA ARG A 495 29.02 4.46 -12.47
C ARG A 495 28.16 5.64 -12.00
N ARG A 496 28.79 6.69 -11.46
CA ARG A 496 28.08 7.89 -11.01
C ARG A 496 27.43 8.62 -12.18
N ALA A 497 28.13 8.76 -13.30
CA ALA A 497 27.59 9.39 -14.51
C ALA A 497 26.40 8.60 -15.09
N LEU A 498 26.50 7.25 -15.15
CA LEU A 498 25.42 6.38 -15.59
C LEU A 498 24.21 6.46 -14.65
N LEU A 499 24.43 6.51 -13.33
CA LEU A 499 23.34 6.68 -12.36
C LEU A 499 22.64 8.04 -12.58
N TRP A 500 23.39 9.13 -12.75
CA TRP A 500 22.79 10.44 -13.00
C TRP A 500 21.95 10.41 -14.28
N ARG A 501 22.50 9.85 -15.36
CA ARG A 501 21.80 9.68 -16.63
C ARG A 501 20.51 8.86 -16.47
N TYR A 502 20.56 7.74 -15.78
CA TYR A 502 19.39 6.90 -15.51
C TYR A 502 18.27 7.68 -14.79
N LEU A 503 18.61 8.43 -13.74
CA LEU A 503 17.63 9.24 -13.02
C LEU A 503 17.07 10.39 -13.88
N ALA A 504 17.91 11.00 -14.71
CA ALA A 504 17.48 12.01 -15.69
C ALA A 504 16.55 11.41 -16.76
N GLU A 505 16.87 10.21 -17.29
CA GLU A 505 16.02 9.49 -18.25
C GLU A 505 14.63 9.20 -17.68
N ILE A 506 14.52 8.83 -16.41
CA ILE A 506 13.20 8.66 -15.74
C ILE A 506 12.43 9.99 -15.75
N ILE A 507 13.04 11.07 -15.33
CA ILE A 507 12.39 12.39 -15.27
C ILE A 507 11.96 12.85 -16.67
N LEU A 508 12.81 12.69 -17.67
CA LEU A 508 12.52 13.08 -19.05
C LEU A 508 11.39 12.26 -19.68
N THR A 509 11.38 10.93 -19.41
CA THR A 509 10.31 10.04 -19.87
C THR A 509 8.94 10.49 -19.34
N HIS A 510 8.89 11.04 -18.14
CA HIS A 510 7.67 11.51 -17.49
C HIS A 510 7.52 13.04 -17.45
N ALA A 511 8.33 13.79 -18.22
CA ALA A 511 8.38 15.25 -18.14
C ALA A 511 7.03 15.96 -18.35
N HIS A 512 6.14 15.37 -19.17
CA HIS A 512 4.80 15.92 -19.42
C HIS A 512 3.84 15.79 -18.22
N GLN A 513 4.23 15.04 -17.18
CA GLN A 513 3.46 14.78 -15.96
C GLN A 513 4.14 15.37 -14.72
N LEU A 514 5.33 15.95 -14.88
CA LEU A 514 6.14 16.45 -13.78
C LEU A 514 6.30 17.97 -13.86
N ILE A 515 6.29 18.60 -12.70
CA ILE A 515 6.72 20.00 -12.56
C ILE A 515 8.23 19.96 -12.28
N ILE A 516 9.02 20.23 -13.31
CA ILE A 516 10.49 20.21 -13.18
C ILE A 516 10.96 21.54 -12.59
N ILE A 517 11.72 21.46 -11.49
CA ILE A 517 12.35 22.63 -10.82
C ILE A 517 13.86 22.47 -10.88
N ARG A 518 14.54 23.46 -11.44
CA ARG A 518 15.99 23.53 -11.45
C ARG A 518 16.49 24.10 -10.11
N TYR A 519 17.45 23.41 -9.50
CA TYR A 519 18.04 23.81 -8.22
C TYR A 519 18.57 25.24 -8.25
N GLU A 520 19.25 25.59 -9.31
CA GLU A 520 19.89 26.89 -9.52
C GLU A 520 18.83 28.01 -9.50
N GLU A 521 17.71 27.82 -10.19
CA GLU A 521 16.59 28.78 -10.19
C GLU A 521 15.92 28.85 -8.81
N LEU A 522 15.74 27.70 -8.17
CA LEU A 522 15.11 27.63 -6.83
C LEU A 522 15.92 28.39 -5.78
N VAL A 523 17.27 28.35 -5.87
CA VAL A 523 18.15 29.00 -4.90
C VAL A 523 18.28 30.51 -5.18
N THR A 524 18.43 30.86 -6.46
CA THR A 524 18.65 32.28 -6.85
C THR A 524 17.35 33.09 -6.93
N GLN A 525 16.23 32.43 -7.24
CA GLN A 525 14.92 33.08 -7.44
C GLN A 525 13.77 32.29 -6.76
N PRO A 526 13.85 32.03 -5.43
CA PRO A 526 12.90 31.15 -4.76
C PRO A 526 11.45 31.62 -4.86
N ALA A 527 11.19 32.91 -4.69
CA ALA A 527 9.83 33.44 -4.69
C ALA A 527 9.14 33.36 -6.08
N PRO A 528 9.76 33.68 -7.22
CA PRO A 528 9.22 33.39 -8.54
C PRO A 528 8.93 31.90 -8.79
N VAL A 529 9.87 31.02 -8.42
CA VAL A 529 9.72 29.56 -8.60
C VAL A 529 8.53 29.04 -7.80
N LEU A 530 8.40 29.42 -6.54
CA LEU A 530 7.28 28.98 -5.69
C LEU A 530 5.94 29.56 -6.15
N ARG A 531 5.90 30.82 -6.61
CA ARG A 531 4.67 31.37 -7.22
C ARG A 531 4.24 30.61 -8.46
N LYS A 532 5.19 30.21 -9.32
CA LYS A 532 4.92 29.37 -10.50
C LYS A 532 4.41 27.99 -10.08
N LEU A 533 5.01 27.39 -9.07
CA LEU A 533 4.60 26.11 -8.51
C LEU A 533 3.16 26.15 -7.99
N PHE A 534 2.81 27.15 -7.16
CA PHE A 534 1.48 27.24 -6.56
C PHE A 534 0.36 27.50 -7.56
N ARG A 535 0.63 28.13 -8.69
CA ARG A 535 -0.34 28.24 -9.79
C ARG A 535 -0.69 26.87 -10.41
N GLN A 536 0.16 25.88 -10.23
CA GLN A 536 -0.03 24.52 -10.73
C GLN A 536 -0.60 23.55 -9.68
N ILE A 537 -0.89 24.04 -8.47
CA ILE A 537 -1.55 23.26 -7.42
C ILE A 537 -3.00 23.75 -7.28
N PRO A 538 -3.97 23.08 -7.93
CA PRO A 538 -5.31 23.63 -8.17
C PRO A 538 -6.10 23.96 -6.90
N LEU A 539 -5.84 23.25 -5.80
CA LEU A 539 -6.64 23.30 -4.59
C LEU A 539 -6.02 24.14 -3.46
N ALA A 540 -4.93 24.85 -3.73
CA ALA A 540 -4.23 25.63 -2.71
C ALA A 540 -4.14 27.16 -3.00
N PRO A 541 -5.23 27.83 -3.41
CA PRO A 541 -5.19 29.26 -3.72
C PRO A 541 -4.94 30.16 -2.50
N PHE A 542 -5.05 29.61 -1.30
CA PHE A 542 -4.86 30.31 -0.02
C PHE A 542 -3.39 30.44 0.40
N LEU A 543 -2.45 29.80 -0.32
CA LEU A 543 -1.04 29.87 0.04
C LEU A 543 -0.44 31.24 -0.29
N SER A 544 0.10 31.87 0.73
CA SER A 544 0.83 33.14 0.60
C SER A 544 2.31 32.93 0.93
N LEU A 545 3.18 33.48 0.11
CA LEU A 545 4.62 33.38 0.31
C LEU A 545 5.10 34.40 1.34
N PRO A 546 5.79 33.94 2.40
CA PRO A 546 6.55 34.84 3.26
C PRO A 546 7.73 35.45 2.47
N PRO A 547 8.35 36.52 2.96
CA PRO A 547 9.60 37.02 2.37
C PRO A 547 10.67 35.91 2.39
N ILE A 548 11.24 35.61 1.20
CA ILE A 548 12.28 34.59 1.06
C ILE A 548 13.51 35.26 0.47
N THR A 549 14.62 35.18 1.18
CA THR A 549 15.90 35.70 0.72
C THR A 549 16.56 34.75 -0.28
N PRO A 550 16.91 35.19 -1.47
CA PRO A 550 17.73 34.41 -2.41
C PRO A 550 19.08 34.04 -1.79
N SER A 551 19.64 32.93 -2.26
CA SER A 551 20.95 32.46 -1.82
C SER A 551 21.82 32.17 -3.05
N THR A 552 23.09 31.86 -2.83
CA THR A 552 24.03 31.50 -3.89
C THR A 552 24.02 29.99 -4.12
N VAL A 553 24.22 29.60 -5.38
CA VAL A 553 24.36 28.19 -5.75
C VAL A 553 25.66 27.63 -5.16
N ARG A 554 25.55 26.56 -4.37
CA ARG A 554 26.72 25.87 -3.83
C ARG A 554 27.35 25.03 -4.93
N GLN A 555 28.59 25.31 -5.26
CA GLN A 555 29.39 24.53 -6.21
C GLN A 555 30.57 23.90 -5.48
N LYS A 556 30.90 22.66 -5.82
CA LYS A 556 32.04 21.89 -5.29
C LYS A 556 32.75 21.14 -6.43
N ARG A 557 32.81 21.76 -7.61
CA ARG A 557 33.32 21.13 -8.84
C ARG A 557 34.82 20.81 -8.77
N GLU A 558 35.54 21.44 -7.84
CA GLU A 558 36.94 21.17 -7.54
C GLU A 558 37.21 19.75 -7.02
N ILE A 559 36.17 19.06 -6.53
CA ILE A 559 36.27 17.67 -6.03
C ILE A 559 36.29 16.66 -7.21
N LEU A 560 35.87 17.07 -8.40
CA LEU A 560 35.83 16.21 -9.58
C LEU A 560 37.24 16.09 -10.19
N ASP A 561 37.69 14.86 -10.35
CA ASP A 561 38.89 14.52 -11.10
C ASP A 561 38.61 14.51 -12.64
N ASP A 562 39.65 14.25 -13.44
CA ASP A 562 39.54 14.23 -14.87
C ASP A 562 38.66 13.09 -15.38
N ASP A 563 38.71 11.92 -14.72
CA ASP A 563 37.82 10.78 -15.04
C ASP A 563 36.35 11.13 -14.81
N ASP A 564 36.02 11.80 -13.71
CA ASP A 564 34.65 12.28 -13.45
C ASP A 564 34.19 13.26 -14.54
N ARG A 565 35.04 14.23 -14.89
CA ARG A 565 34.71 15.23 -15.90
C ARG A 565 34.47 14.60 -17.27
N GLN A 566 35.34 13.65 -17.65
CA GLN A 566 35.20 12.91 -18.89
C GLN A 566 33.92 12.07 -18.90
N ALA A 567 33.68 11.29 -17.87
CA ALA A 567 32.48 10.46 -17.76
C ALA A 567 31.19 11.30 -17.79
N ILE A 568 31.17 12.45 -17.12
CA ILE A 568 30.03 13.37 -17.14
C ILE A 568 29.82 13.95 -18.54
N ALA A 569 30.88 14.36 -19.23
CA ALA A 569 30.79 14.89 -20.59
C ALA A 569 30.22 13.84 -21.57
N ASP A 570 30.72 12.62 -21.51
CA ASP A 570 30.36 11.56 -22.43
C ASP A 570 28.97 10.98 -22.18
N ILE A 571 28.58 10.83 -20.90
CA ILE A 571 27.37 10.12 -20.52
C ILE A 571 26.21 11.05 -20.21
N CYS A 572 26.45 12.13 -19.46
CA CYS A 572 25.36 12.96 -18.95
C CYS A 572 24.89 14.02 -19.95
N ASN A 573 25.72 14.39 -20.94
CA ASN A 573 25.45 15.53 -21.81
C ASN A 573 24.10 15.50 -22.53
N PRO A 574 23.64 14.41 -23.15
CA PRO A 574 22.32 14.40 -23.79
C PRO A 574 21.17 14.73 -22.84
N GLY A 575 21.11 14.04 -21.71
CA GLY A 575 20.05 14.28 -20.71
C GLY A 575 20.19 15.65 -20.03
N ALA A 576 21.41 16.15 -19.86
CA ALA A 576 21.64 17.48 -19.31
C ALA A 576 21.08 18.57 -20.23
N MET A 577 21.34 18.46 -21.54
CA MET A 577 20.82 19.41 -22.53
C MET A 577 19.29 19.45 -22.57
N GLU A 578 18.64 18.29 -22.52
CA GLU A 578 17.17 18.20 -22.47
C GLU A 578 16.59 18.83 -21.19
N LEU A 579 17.31 18.74 -20.06
CA LEU A 579 16.96 19.41 -18.80
C LEU A 579 17.39 20.89 -18.75
N GLY A 580 17.94 21.43 -19.85
CA GLY A 580 18.33 22.83 -20.01
C GLY A 580 19.69 23.18 -19.41
N TYR A 581 20.58 22.19 -19.24
CA TYR A 581 21.97 22.42 -18.80
C TYR A 581 22.96 22.28 -19.93
N SER A 582 24.04 23.04 -19.87
CA SER A 582 25.18 22.91 -20.80
C SER A 582 26.43 22.48 -20.03
N ILE A 583 26.97 21.30 -20.34
CA ILE A 583 28.17 20.77 -19.66
C ILE A 583 29.43 21.56 -20.13
N PHE A 584 29.41 22.10 -21.33
CA PHE A 584 30.57 22.76 -21.97
C PHE A 584 30.61 24.27 -21.79
N LYS A 585 29.54 24.89 -21.28
CA LYS A 585 29.56 26.31 -20.89
C LYS A 585 29.87 26.39 -19.40
N LEU A 586 31.07 26.83 -19.09
CA LEU A 586 31.46 27.33 -17.77
C LEU A 586 30.84 28.73 -17.64
N ASP A 587 29.64 28.82 -17.04
CA ASP A 587 29.12 30.09 -16.56
C ASP A 587 29.58 30.31 -15.12
#